data_684ed9572499298f49395a0f45e43b03
#
_entry.id   684ed9572499298f49395a0f45e43b03
#
_cell.length_a   1.000
_cell.length_b   1.000
_cell.length_c   1.000
_cell.angle_alpha   90.00
_cell.angle_beta   90.00
_cell.angle_gamma   90.00
#
_symmetry.space_group_name_H-M   'P 1'
#
loop_
_entity.id
_entity.type
_entity.pdbx_description
1 polymer ?
#
loop_
_entity_poly.entity_id
_entity_poly.type
_entity_poly.pdbx_seq_one_letter_code
_entity_poly.pdbx_strand_id
1 'polypeptide(L)'
;MSNHQETRKFIDKMSAMSHALKLLAKRDYSKAEMIEKLTQAGFDQSDVEDAVLRLSEYGYLDDEKFTTSFIETRIKQKVVSKQLLEEELRRRKIDENIIKAAVDHINDENLLQRAIKNYLQLKGNPKNLKEVKKLYSYLLRHGFSEEMILESFHKFKISIDDA
;
A
#
# COMPACT_ATOMS: atom_id res chain seq x y z
N MET A 1 22.28 8.55 -28.79
CA MET A 1 23.35 8.91 -27.81
C MET A 1 23.15 10.27 -27.13
N SER A 2 22.24 11.10 -27.58
CA SER A 2 22.02 12.47 -27.06
C SER A 2 21.32 12.52 -25.68
N ASN A 3 20.38 11.63 -25.41
CA ASN A 3 19.46 11.77 -24.26
C ASN A 3 20.12 11.52 -22.88
N HIS A 4 21.10 10.63 -22.81
CA HIS A 4 21.79 10.30 -21.53
C HIS A 4 22.77 11.41 -21.09
N GLN A 5 23.39 12.12 -22.02
CA GLN A 5 24.29 13.22 -21.72
C GLN A 5 23.56 14.49 -21.31
N GLU A 6 22.39 14.74 -21.90
CA GLU A 6 21.55 15.89 -21.51
C GLU A 6 20.90 15.68 -20.15
N THR A 7 20.46 14.45 -19.85
CA THR A 7 19.93 14.08 -18.53
C THR A 7 21.01 14.21 -17.45
N ARG A 8 22.23 13.75 -17.73
CA ARG A 8 23.38 13.91 -16.81
C ARG A 8 23.71 15.38 -16.56
N LYS A 9 23.77 16.22 -17.59
CA LYS A 9 24.00 17.65 -17.45
C LYS A 9 22.91 18.38 -16.68
N PHE A 10 21.68 17.87 -16.74
CA PHE A 10 20.56 18.44 -15.98
C PHE A 10 20.63 18.03 -14.50
N ILE A 11 21.03 16.79 -14.24
CA ILE A 11 21.27 16.27 -12.88
C ILE A 11 22.48 16.97 -12.23
N ASP A 12 23.55 17.22 -12.95
CA ASP A 12 24.73 17.97 -12.49
C ASP A 12 24.41 19.42 -12.07
N LYS A 13 23.27 19.97 -12.48
CA LYS A 13 22.79 21.32 -12.10
C LYS A 13 21.78 21.32 -10.96
N MET A 14 21.25 20.16 -10.59
CA MET A 14 20.20 20.05 -9.57
C MET A 14 20.72 19.26 -8.38
N SER A 15 20.63 19.82 -7.18
CA SER A 15 20.96 19.09 -5.95
C SER A 15 20.00 17.93 -5.71
N ALA A 16 20.45 16.88 -5.00
CA ALA A 16 19.60 15.77 -4.57
C ALA A 16 18.38 16.28 -3.80
N MET A 17 18.54 17.32 -2.98
CA MET A 17 17.45 17.97 -2.25
C MET A 17 16.39 18.57 -3.19
N SER A 18 16.81 19.32 -4.21
CA SER A 18 15.89 19.91 -5.18
C SER A 18 15.15 18.86 -5.99
N HIS A 19 15.82 17.77 -6.34
CA HIS A 19 15.20 16.64 -7.03
C HIS A 19 14.16 15.94 -6.16
N ALA A 20 14.50 15.69 -4.89
CA ALA A 20 13.59 15.09 -3.92
C ALA A 20 12.34 15.95 -3.68
N LEU A 21 12.48 17.26 -3.54
CA LEU A 21 11.35 18.19 -3.38
C LEU A 21 10.40 18.15 -4.59
N LYS A 22 10.94 18.04 -5.82
CA LYS A 22 10.11 17.86 -7.02
C LYS A 22 9.34 16.54 -7.03
N LEU A 23 9.94 15.48 -6.51
CA LEU A 23 9.25 14.19 -6.36
C LEU A 23 8.13 14.30 -5.32
N LEU A 24 8.41 14.89 -4.16
CA LEU A 24 7.44 15.08 -3.07
C LEU A 24 6.27 16.00 -3.45
N ALA A 25 6.47 16.92 -4.37
CA ALA A 25 5.39 17.74 -4.90
C ALA A 25 4.33 16.93 -5.70
N LYS A 26 4.67 15.72 -6.14
CA LYS A 26 3.77 14.86 -6.92
C LYS A 26 3.03 13.83 -6.06
N ARG A 27 3.70 13.26 -5.07
CA ARG A 27 3.16 12.29 -4.11
C ARG A 27 4.05 12.12 -2.89
N ASP A 28 3.51 11.50 -1.87
CA ASP A 28 4.30 11.07 -0.71
C ASP A 28 5.26 9.92 -1.06
N TYR A 29 6.38 9.89 -0.37
CA TYR A 29 7.40 8.84 -0.47
C TYR A 29 7.81 8.38 0.92
N SER A 30 8.07 7.08 1.08
CA SER A 30 8.81 6.60 2.24
C SER A 30 10.28 7.01 2.14
N LYS A 31 10.99 7.02 3.27
CA LYS A 31 12.45 7.31 3.28
C LYS A 31 13.20 6.36 2.34
N ALA A 32 12.88 5.06 2.38
CA ALA A 32 13.51 4.06 1.54
C ALA A 32 13.21 4.26 0.04
N GLU A 33 11.97 4.60 -0.31
CA GLU A 33 11.60 4.93 -1.69
C GLU A 33 12.36 6.17 -2.19
N MET A 34 12.54 7.18 -1.33
CA MET A 34 13.27 8.39 -1.70
C MET A 34 14.76 8.10 -1.93
N ILE A 35 15.39 7.31 -1.04
CA ILE A 35 16.78 6.85 -1.23
C ILE A 35 16.92 6.15 -2.58
N GLU A 36 16.03 5.21 -2.88
CA GLU A 36 16.06 4.48 -4.14
C GLU A 36 15.92 5.41 -5.36
N LYS A 37 15.00 6.35 -5.31
CA LYS A 37 14.77 7.31 -6.41
C LYS A 37 15.97 8.22 -6.65
N LEU A 38 16.58 8.75 -5.60
CA LEU A 38 17.75 9.60 -5.73
C LEU A 38 18.98 8.80 -6.22
N THR A 39 19.16 7.58 -5.73
CA THR A 39 20.24 6.69 -6.19
C THR A 39 20.05 6.34 -7.68
N GLN A 40 18.84 5.99 -8.10
CA GLN A 40 18.52 5.72 -9.51
C GLN A 40 18.71 6.96 -10.40
N ALA A 41 18.52 8.16 -9.86
CA ALA A 41 18.77 9.42 -10.57
C ALA A 41 20.28 9.72 -10.72
N GLY A 42 21.18 8.96 -10.08
CA GLY A 42 22.61 9.05 -10.23
C GLY A 42 23.31 9.96 -9.23
N PHE A 43 22.64 10.35 -8.13
CA PHE A 43 23.27 11.09 -7.04
C PHE A 43 24.20 10.19 -6.23
N ASP A 44 25.30 10.74 -5.76
CA ASP A 44 26.24 10.04 -4.88
C ASP A 44 25.59 9.71 -3.53
N GLN A 45 26.05 8.63 -2.90
CA GLN A 45 25.48 8.15 -1.63
C GLN A 45 25.47 9.24 -0.55
N SER A 46 26.54 10.01 -0.43
CA SER A 46 26.64 11.10 0.55
C SER A 46 25.59 12.19 0.32
N ASP A 47 25.30 12.55 -0.93
CA ASP A 47 24.30 13.55 -1.28
C ASP A 47 22.88 13.01 -1.04
N VAL A 48 22.65 11.72 -1.29
CA VAL A 48 21.38 11.05 -0.99
C VAL A 48 21.12 11.04 0.52
N GLU A 49 22.10 10.62 1.32
CA GLU A 49 21.97 10.56 2.78
C GLU A 49 21.74 11.94 3.40
N ASP A 50 22.48 12.96 2.96
CA ASP A 50 22.28 14.35 3.43
C ASP A 50 20.88 14.87 3.07
N ALA A 51 20.43 14.67 1.85
CA ALA A 51 19.11 15.09 1.40
C ALA A 51 18.00 14.41 2.20
N VAL A 52 18.08 13.09 2.41
CA VAL A 52 17.10 12.34 3.17
C VAL A 52 17.07 12.74 4.64
N LEU A 53 18.23 12.97 5.25
CA LEU A 53 18.33 13.45 6.62
C LEU A 53 17.64 14.80 6.78
N ARG A 54 17.98 15.79 5.95
CA ARG A 54 17.37 17.13 5.99
C ARG A 54 15.87 17.11 5.74
N LEU A 55 15.41 16.33 4.75
CA LEU A 55 13.98 16.17 4.47
C LEU A 55 13.24 15.54 5.64
N SER A 56 13.88 14.63 6.37
CA SER A 56 13.32 14.04 7.60
C SER A 56 13.26 15.05 8.75
N GLU A 57 14.31 15.84 8.94
CA GLU A 57 14.36 16.90 9.95
C GLU A 57 13.31 18.00 9.70
N TYR A 58 13.07 18.34 8.44
CA TYR A 58 12.03 19.29 8.06
C TYR A 58 10.61 18.70 8.03
N GLY A 59 10.47 17.38 8.26
CA GLY A 59 9.17 16.71 8.28
C GLY A 59 8.58 16.40 6.89
N TYR A 60 9.35 16.57 5.81
CA TYR A 60 8.93 16.20 4.46
C TYR A 60 8.99 14.70 4.19
N LEU A 61 9.84 13.97 4.92
CA LEU A 61 9.91 12.52 4.94
C LEU A 61 9.63 12.03 6.36
N ASP A 62 8.52 11.33 6.51
CA ASP A 62 8.04 10.81 7.79
C ASP A 62 7.30 9.49 7.52
N ASP A 63 7.94 8.37 7.84
CA ASP A 63 7.41 7.04 7.55
C ASP A 63 6.14 6.71 8.36
N GLU A 64 5.96 7.29 9.54
CA GLU A 64 4.72 7.10 10.32
C GLU A 64 3.53 7.80 9.65
N LYS A 65 3.71 9.07 9.26
CA LYS A 65 2.68 9.81 8.51
C LYS A 65 2.40 9.17 7.16
N PHE A 66 3.44 8.77 6.44
CA PHE A 66 3.31 8.05 5.17
C PHE A 66 2.46 6.79 5.36
N THR A 67 2.76 5.97 6.37
CA THR A 67 2.07 4.71 6.64
C THR A 67 0.60 4.94 6.97
N THR A 68 0.29 5.92 7.82
CA THR A 68 -1.09 6.28 8.17
C THR A 68 -1.89 6.72 6.94
N SER A 69 -1.37 7.66 6.16
CA SER A 69 -2.02 8.13 4.92
C SER A 69 -2.20 7.03 3.90
N PHE A 70 -1.21 6.15 3.76
CA PHE A 70 -1.28 5.00 2.86
C PHE A 70 -2.41 4.05 3.24
N ILE A 71 -2.50 3.66 4.52
CA ILE A 71 -3.54 2.76 5.03
C ILE A 71 -4.92 3.37 4.83
N GLU A 72 -5.13 4.63 5.23
CA GLU A 72 -6.42 5.32 5.08
C GLU A 72 -6.87 5.37 3.61
N THR A 73 -5.98 5.73 2.72
CA THR A 73 -6.26 5.80 1.28
C THR A 73 -6.59 4.42 0.73
N ARG A 74 -5.80 3.42 1.12
CA ARG A 74 -5.96 2.05 0.63
C ARG A 74 -7.28 1.44 1.06
N ILE A 75 -7.67 1.62 2.33
CA ILE A 75 -8.96 1.14 2.87
C ILE A 75 -10.15 1.84 2.18
N LYS A 76 -10.03 3.13 1.87
CA LYS A 76 -11.10 3.89 1.20
C LYS A 76 -11.29 3.46 -0.26
N GLN A 77 -10.22 3.17 -0.96
CA GLN A 77 -10.24 2.95 -2.41
C GLN A 77 -10.50 1.50 -2.83
N LYS A 78 -10.04 0.53 -2.06
CA LYS A 78 -10.03 -0.89 -2.46
C LYS A 78 -10.33 -1.82 -1.30
N VAL A 79 -10.79 -3.01 -1.66
CA VAL A 79 -10.85 -4.14 -0.72
C VAL A 79 -9.43 -4.54 -0.33
N VAL A 80 -9.19 -4.65 0.95
CA VAL A 80 -7.88 -4.98 1.50
C VAL A 80 -8.05 -5.56 2.89
N SER A 81 -7.25 -6.59 3.22
CA SER A 81 -7.10 -7.12 4.57
C SER A 81 -5.95 -6.44 5.30
N LYS A 82 -5.89 -6.62 6.61
CA LYS A 82 -4.74 -6.22 7.43
C LYS A 82 -3.44 -6.84 6.91
N GLN A 83 -3.46 -8.15 6.62
CA GLN A 83 -2.30 -8.87 6.08
C GLN A 83 -1.80 -8.25 4.77
N LEU A 84 -2.69 -7.94 3.84
CA LEU A 84 -2.29 -7.34 2.57
C LEU A 84 -1.73 -5.92 2.74
N LEU A 85 -2.28 -5.13 3.67
CA LEU A 85 -1.71 -3.82 4.03
C LEU A 85 -0.28 -3.95 4.57
N GLU A 86 -0.04 -4.90 5.49
CA GLU A 86 1.29 -5.15 6.01
C GLU A 86 2.28 -5.56 4.91
N GLU A 87 1.88 -6.45 4.01
CA GLU A 87 2.72 -6.87 2.88
C GLU A 87 3.06 -5.71 1.94
N GLU A 88 2.08 -4.87 1.61
CA GLU A 88 2.28 -3.71 0.76
C GLU A 88 3.22 -2.68 1.41
N LEU A 89 3.15 -2.47 2.73
CA LEU A 89 4.05 -1.60 3.48
C LEU A 89 5.47 -2.17 3.58
N ARG A 90 5.62 -3.49 3.78
CA ARG A 90 6.93 -4.16 3.74
C ARG A 90 7.62 -4.02 2.38
N ARG A 91 6.88 -4.12 1.28
CA ARG A 91 7.41 -3.88 -0.08
C ARG A 91 7.92 -2.44 -0.26
N ARG A 92 7.36 -1.49 0.48
CA ARG A 92 7.81 -0.10 0.53
C ARG A 92 8.94 0.13 1.55
N LYS A 93 9.45 -0.96 2.16
CA LYS A 93 10.55 -0.97 3.12
C LYS A 93 10.26 -0.11 4.35
N ILE A 94 9.02 -0.06 4.80
CA ILE A 94 8.63 0.54 6.07
C ILE A 94 9.11 -0.37 7.21
N ASP A 95 9.58 0.23 8.30
CA ASP A 95 10.00 -0.48 9.51
C ASP A 95 8.87 -1.30 10.12
N GLU A 96 9.16 -2.52 10.57
CA GLU A 96 8.15 -3.45 11.08
C GLU A 96 7.43 -2.91 12.34
N ASN A 97 8.11 -2.13 13.18
CA ASN A 97 7.48 -1.52 14.35
C ASN A 97 6.46 -0.46 13.96
N ILE A 98 6.75 0.33 12.92
CA ILE A 98 5.81 1.32 12.35
C ILE A 98 4.60 0.59 11.77
N ILE A 99 4.83 -0.47 11.00
CA ILE A 99 3.74 -1.28 10.42
C ILE A 99 2.84 -1.83 11.52
N LYS A 100 3.40 -2.52 12.52
CA LYS A 100 2.64 -3.11 13.63
C LYS A 100 1.82 -2.08 14.38
N ALA A 101 2.41 -0.95 14.75
CA ALA A 101 1.71 0.14 15.43
C ALA A 101 0.55 0.69 14.59
N ALA A 102 0.76 0.85 13.29
CA ALA A 102 -0.23 1.43 12.39
C ALA A 102 -1.42 0.51 12.12
N VAL A 103 -1.22 -0.82 12.11
CA VAL A 103 -2.29 -1.79 11.82
C VAL A 103 -2.96 -2.37 13.06
N ASP A 104 -2.45 -2.08 14.25
CA ASP A 104 -2.93 -2.68 15.51
C ASP A 104 -4.44 -2.45 15.75
N HIS A 105 -4.93 -1.27 15.41
CA HIS A 105 -6.34 -0.89 15.57
C HIS A 105 -7.25 -1.25 14.39
N ILE A 106 -6.72 -1.87 13.33
CA ILE A 106 -7.51 -2.28 12.16
C ILE A 106 -8.28 -3.54 12.48
N ASN A 107 -9.60 -3.50 12.27
CA ASN A 107 -10.47 -4.64 12.44
C ASN A 107 -10.74 -5.32 11.09
N ASP A 108 -10.11 -6.47 10.87
CA ASP A 108 -10.23 -7.26 9.65
C ASP A 108 -11.66 -7.79 9.41
N GLU A 109 -12.39 -8.10 10.45
CA GLU A 109 -13.78 -8.55 10.33
C GLU A 109 -14.67 -7.44 9.72
N ASN A 110 -14.50 -6.20 10.17
CA ASN A 110 -15.21 -5.05 9.60
C ASN A 110 -14.82 -4.81 8.13
N LEU A 111 -13.56 -4.96 7.78
CA LEU A 111 -13.10 -4.84 6.39
C LEU A 111 -13.69 -5.94 5.51
N LEU A 112 -13.71 -7.17 6.00
CA LEU A 112 -14.31 -8.31 5.30
C LEU A 112 -15.82 -8.15 5.10
N GLN A 113 -16.56 -7.77 6.14
CA GLN A 113 -17.99 -7.54 6.05
C GLN A 113 -18.32 -6.45 5.02
N ARG A 114 -17.54 -5.36 5.00
CA ARG A 114 -17.68 -4.30 4.01
C ARG A 114 -17.40 -4.81 2.59
N ALA A 115 -16.36 -5.62 2.43
CA ALA A 115 -16.02 -6.23 1.15
C ALA A 115 -17.14 -7.12 0.61
N ILE A 116 -17.71 -7.97 1.46
CA ILE A 116 -18.83 -8.83 1.10
C ILE A 116 -20.07 -8.00 0.74
N LYS A 117 -20.46 -7.03 1.57
CA LYS A 117 -21.60 -6.16 1.29
C LYS A 117 -21.46 -5.44 -0.05
N ASN A 118 -20.29 -4.87 -0.33
CA ASN A 118 -20.04 -4.19 -1.60
C ASN A 118 -20.11 -5.16 -2.79
N TYR A 119 -19.56 -6.35 -2.64
CA TYR A 119 -19.65 -7.39 -3.68
C TYR A 119 -21.11 -7.77 -3.96
N LEU A 120 -21.90 -8.04 -2.90
CA LEU A 120 -23.30 -8.41 -3.03
C LEU A 120 -24.17 -7.28 -3.64
N GLN A 121 -23.87 -6.03 -3.32
CA GLN A 121 -24.56 -4.88 -3.93
C GLN A 121 -24.27 -4.78 -5.43
N LEU A 122 -23.05 -5.07 -5.87
CA LEU A 122 -22.64 -4.97 -7.27
C LEU A 122 -23.02 -6.19 -8.12
N LYS A 123 -22.96 -7.38 -7.55
CA LYS A 123 -23.12 -8.66 -8.26
C LYS A 123 -24.39 -9.42 -7.90
N GLY A 124 -25.06 -9.02 -6.82
CA GLY A 124 -26.17 -9.77 -6.22
C GLY A 124 -25.70 -10.94 -5.38
N ASN A 125 -26.66 -11.64 -4.76
CA ASN A 125 -26.36 -12.85 -4.00
C ASN A 125 -25.93 -13.99 -4.93
N PRO A 126 -24.93 -14.77 -4.55
CA PRO A 126 -24.52 -15.95 -5.30
C PRO A 126 -25.71 -16.94 -5.44
N LYS A 127 -25.96 -17.40 -6.65
CA LYS A 127 -27.10 -18.28 -6.97
C LYS A 127 -26.71 -19.76 -7.07
N ASN A 128 -25.43 -20.03 -7.10
CA ASN A 128 -24.89 -21.38 -7.25
C ASN A 128 -23.45 -21.47 -6.69
N LEU A 129 -22.97 -22.70 -6.51
CA LEU A 129 -21.65 -22.98 -5.97
C LEU A 129 -20.51 -22.31 -6.76
N LYS A 130 -20.66 -22.15 -8.07
CA LYS A 130 -19.63 -21.49 -8.91
C LYS A 130 -19.48 -20.01 -8.54
N GLU A 131 -20.57 -19.33 -8.27
CA GLU A 131 -20.57 -17.92 -7.86
C GLU A 131 -20.06 -17.76 -6.43
N VAL A 132 -20.40 -18.68 -5.53
CA VAL A 132 -19.84 -18.72 -4.16
C VAL A 132 -18.32 -18.90 -4.21
N LYS A 133 -17.82 -19.82 -5.03
CA LYS A 133 -16.37 -20.02 -5.22
C LYS A 133 -15.67 -18.78 -5.80
N LYS A 134 -16.34 -18.02 -6.68
CA LYS A 134 -15.78 -16.75 -7.19
C LYS A 134 -15.63 -15.71 -6.08
N LEU A 135 -16.64 -15.54 -5.25
CA LEU A 135 -16.59 -14.63 -4.11
C LEU A 135 -15.51 -15.07 -3.11
N TYR A 136 -15.47 -16.35 -2.78
CA TYR A 136 -14.44 -16.92 -1.89
C TYR A 136 -13.02 -16.65 -2.40
N SER A 137 -12.74 -16.97 -3.67
CA SER A 137 -11.44 -16.71 -4.28
C SER A 137 -11.09 -15.23 -4.37
N TYR A 138 -12.09 -14.37 -4.58
CA TYR A 138 -11.92 -12.93 -4.56
C TYR A 138 -11.44 -12.45 -3.19
N LEU A 139 -12.07 -12.89 -2.11
CA LEU A 139 -11.70 -12.50 -0.74
C LEU A 139 -10.33 -13.06 -0.32
N LEU A 140 -10.01 -14.30 -0.70
CA LEU A 140 -8.68 -14.87 -0.46
C LEU A 140 -7.57 -14.05 -1.13
N ARG A 141 -7.77 -13.62 -2.38
CA ARG A 141 -6.79 -12.80 -3.10
C ARG A 141 -6.59 -11.41 -2.49
N HIS A 142 -7.55 -10.93 -1.70
CA HIS A 142 -7.43 -9.68 -0.96
C HIS A 142 -6.89 -9.86 0.47
N GLY A 143 -6.40 -11.08 0.77
CA GLY A 143 -5.63 -11.39 1.97
C GLY A 143 -6.45 -11.78 3.19
N PHE A 144 -7.76 -12.01 3.07
CA PHE A 144 -8.58 -12.51 4.17
C PHE A 144 -8.35 -14.01 4.39
N SER A 145 -8.33 -14.46 5.64
CA SER A 145 -8.15 -15.87 5.95
C SER A 145 -9.38 -16.69 5.59
N GLU A 146 -9.15 -17.97 5.25
CA GLU A 146 -10.22 -18.93 4.96
C GLU A 146 -11.25 -19.01 6.08
N GLU A 147 -10.76 -19.14 7.33
CA GLU A 147 -11.61 -19.22 8.51
C GLU A 147 -12.56 -18.02 8.64
N MET A 148 -12.04 -16.80 8.51
CA MET A 148 -12.83 -15.57 8.57
C MET A 148 -13.86 -15.50 7.44
N ILE A 149 -13.47 -15.92 6.23
CA ILE A 149 -14.40 -15.93 5.08
C ILE A 149 -15.54 -16.88 5.32
N LEU A 150 -15.28 -18.11 5.76
CA LEU A 150 -16.30 -19.12 6.02
C LEU A 150 -17.25 -18.71 7.15
N GLU A 151 -16.72 -18.15 8.25
CA GLU A 151 -17.57 -17.57 9.31
C GLU A 151 -18.48 -16.45 8.79
N SER A 152 -17.92 -15.55 7.97
CA SER A 152 -18.71 -14.47 7.38
C SER A 152 -19.76 -14.96 6.39
N PHE A 153 -19.47 -15.99 5.60
CA PHE A 153 -20.45 -16.61 4.73
C PHE A 153 -21.62 -17.17 5.51
N HIS A 154 -21.35 -17.81 6.65
CA HIS A 154 -22.43 -18.27 7.54
C HIS A 154 -23.28 -17.10 8.06
N LYS A 155 -22.67 -16.01 8.52
CA LYS A 155 -23.36 -14.80 8.97
C LYS A 155 -24.22 -14.15 7.88
N PHE A 156 -23.73 -14.14 6.64
CA PHE A 156 -24.44 -13.59 5.47
C PHE A 156 -25.40 -14.60 4.82
N LYS A 157 -25.54 -15.80 5.38
CA LYS A 157 -26.37 -16.89 4.81
C LYS A 157 -25.99 -17.24 3.36
N ILE A 158 -24.71 -17.15 3.04
CA ILE A 158 -24.16 -17.60 1.77
C ILE A 158 -23.92 -19.10 1.90
N SER A 159 -24.75 -19.92 1.22
CA SER A 159 -24.67 -21.37 1.31
C SER A 159 -23.52 -21.91 0.49
N ILE A 160 -22.72 -22.78 1.11
CA ILE A 160 -21.66 -23.55 0.45
C ILE A 160 -22.19 -24.93 0.05
N ASP A 161 -23.32 -25.34 0.65
CA ASP A 161 -23.95 -26.64 0.53
C ASP A 161 -25.16 -26.56 -0.41
N ASP A 162 -24.94 -26.42 -1.71
CA ASP A 162 -25.92 -26.80 -2.71
C ASP A 162 -25.25 -27.63 -3.78
N ALA A 163 -25.21 -28.89 -3.48
CA ALA A 163 -25.06 -29.92 -4.48
C ALA A 163 -26.42 -30.25 -5.11
#